data_4be6e0ce0b0f13055130cc106a8e0817
#
_entry.id   4be6e0ce0b0f13055130cc106a8e0817
#
_cell.length_a   1.000
_cell.length_b   1.000
_cell.length_c   1.000
_cell.angle_alpha   90.00
_cell.angle_beta   90.00
_cell.angle_gamma   90.00
#
_symmetry.space_group_name_H-M   'P 1'
#
loop_
_entity.id
_entity.type
_entity.pdbx_description
1 polymer ?
#
loop_
_entity_poly.entity_id
_entity_poly.type
_entity_poly.pdbx_seq_one_letter_code
_entity_poly.pdbx_strand_id
1 'polypeptide(L)'
;MPAIWGEITAKEIVSSISGSWVAGRQETVLRGLCTDSRNIGTGDLFWALKGERYDGHDFVEKAIEGGAAGIVVQETYWKDKDGVDSTKNLASQGPAIISVHDTLKALGDLAGWWRHRHDVQVVAITGSAGKTTTKEMTASIMELGHKTLKNEGNHNNLIGLPLTLVELDERYRMAVLEMGMNHPGEIARLTEIADPDVGVITNVGKVHLEGLGDIKGVARAKAELVENMSSNSKVVLNGDDELLLKTASVFRKDALLFGLGGKNVVRASRIRNLGRDGVSFDLQYHGTSWPVRVRVPGLQNVLNSLAAAAACLCFNEPPEHIVEGLDCYAGLKGRFMITPLPGGVTLVDDTYNASPLSLKAGFESVSALLDGGSRVIVGLGEMLELGDAAVSAHQEAGQRVAELGACHFLAMGEHAYEMAKGAVKAGMPRDRVEVVTSHAEMVNRIKEEMREGDVVFLKASRGMTFESVVEGLMGQQL
;
A
#
# COMPACT_ATOMS: atom_id res chain seq x y z
N MET A 1 16.17 10.24 4.78
CA MET A 1 17.63 10.45 4.67
C MET A 1 18.12 9.48 3.63
N PRO A 2 18.99 9.85 2.70
CA PRO A 2 19.56 8.90 1.76
C PRO A 2 20.26 7.79 2.55
N ALA A 3 20.08 6.54 2.14
CA ALA A 3 20.74 5.41 2.76
C ALA A 3 22.25 5.58 2.61
N ILE A 4 22.99 5.45 3.69
CA ILE A 4 24.45 5.47 3.65
C ILE A 4 24.89 4.04 3.34
N TRP A 5 25.34 3.82 2.11
CA TRP A 5 25.72 2.48 1.63
C TRP A 5 27.10 2.02 2.09
N GLY A 6 27.75 2.70 3.01
CA GLY A 6 29.12 2.38 3.40
C GLY A 6 30.11 2.61 2.25
N GLU A 7 31.00 1.64 1.99
CA GLU A 7 32.04 1.72 0.94
C GLU A 7 31.69 0.92 -0.32
N ILE A 8 30.48 1.10 -0.86
CA ILE A 8 30.06 0.46 -2.11
C ILE A 8 30.71 1.15 -3.30
N THR A 9 31.35 0.38 -4.17
CA THR A 9 32.01 0.90 -5.37
C THR A 9 31.13 0.80 -6.62
N ALA A 10 31.38 1.68 -7.59
CA ALA A 10 30.70 1.62 -8.88
C ALA A 10 30.89 0.27 -9.58
N LYS A 11 32.05 -0.41 -9.39
CA LYS A 11 32.32 -1.75 -9.89
C LYS A 11 31.37 -2.80 -9.32
N GLU A 12 31.07 -2.75 -8.01
CA GLU A 12 30.11 -3.66 -7.38
C GLU A 12 28.71 -3.43 -7.93
N ILE A 13 28.30 -2.18 -8.14
CA ILE A 13 27.00 -1.85 -8.76
C ILE A 13 26.93 -2.43 -10.17
N VAL A 14 27.91 -2.19 -11.04
CA VAL A 14 27.93 -2.76 -12.40
C VAL A 14 27.72 -4.27 -12.38
N SER A 15 28.42 -4.96 -11.46
CA SER A 15 28.34 -6.42 -11.34
C SER A 15 26.96 -6.89 -10.85
N SER A 16 26.35 -6.15 -9.91
CA SER A 16 25.04 -6.52 -9.31
C SER A 16 23.86 -6.38 -10.26
N ILE A 17 23.96 -5.46 -11.24
CA ILE A 17 22.86 -5.14 -12.16
C ILE A 17 23.11 -5.63 -13.60
N SER A 18 24.16 -6.41 -13.83
CA SER A 18 24.60 -6.82 -15.17
C SER A 18 24.77 -5.64 -16.12
N GLY A 19 25.26 -4.53 -15.60
CA GLY A 19 25.47 -3.29 -16.33
C GLY A 19 26.75 -3.31 -17.16
N SER A 20 26.86 -2.35 -18.09
CA SER A 20 28.06 -2.08 -18.86
C SER A 20 28.71 -0.80 -18.36
N TRP A 21 30.02 -0.89 -18.17
CA TRP A 21 30.84 0.28 -17.83
C TRP A 21 31.02 1.21 -19.02
N VAL A 22 30.76 2.50 -18.86
CA VAL A 22 30.89 3.48 -19.95
C VAL A 22 32.05 4.46 -19.71
N ALA A 23 32.09 5.10 -18.53
CA ALA A 23 33.13 6.13 -18.23
C ALA A 23 33.32 6.30 -16.72
N GLY A 24 34.33 7.10 -16.34
CA GLY A 24 34.67 7.43 -14.95
C GLY A 24 35.61 6.41 -14.29
N ARG A 25 35.62 6.31 -12.96
CA ARG A 25 36.49 5.39 -12.20
C ARG A 25 35.66 4.26 -11.60
N GLN A 26 36.10 3.01 -11.75
CA GLN A 26 35.43 1.82 -11.22
C GLN A 26 35.44 1.77 -9.69
N GLU A 27 36.46 2.33 -9.08
CA GLU A 27 36.66 2.39 -7.62
C GLU A 27 35.93 3.57 -6.98
N THR A 28 35.12 4.34 -7.74
CA THR A 28 34.32 5.45 -7.19
C THR A 28 33.37 4.90 -6.12
N VAL A 29 33.52 5.40 -4.90
CA VAL A 29 32.65 5.06 -3.77
C VAL A 29 31.33 5.81 -3.90
N LEU A 30 30.23 5.08 -3.77
CA LEU A 30 28.85 5.57 -3.87
C LEU A 30 28.21 5.56 -2.47
N ARG A 31 27.57 6.65 -2.08
CA ARG A 31 27.07 6.85 -0.71
C ARG A 31 25.58 6.59 -0.55
N GLY A 32 24.83 6.60 -1.63
CA GLY A 32 23.40 6.38 -1.63
C GLY A 32 22.84 6.35 -3.04
N LEU A 33 21.56 6.08 -3.18
CA LEU A 33 20.82 6.10 -4.43
C LEU A 33 19.83 7.26 -4.45
N CYS A 34 19.77 7.99 -5.58
CA CYS A 34 18.82 9.08 -5.79
C CYS A 34 18.19 8.99 -7.18
N THR A 35 16.87 9.12 -7.27
CA THR A 35 16.10 9.14 -8.53
C THR A 35 15.60 10.54 -8.87
N ASP A 36 15.78 11.53 -7.97
CA ASP A 36 15.35 12.92 -8.16
C ASP A 36 16.55 13.87 -8.15
N SER A 37 16.88 14.42 -9.31
CA SER A 37 18.03 15.36 -9.46
C SER A 37 17.96 16.61 -8.59
N ARG A 38 16.80 16.95 -8.02
CA ARG A 38 16.64 18.08 -7.09
C ARG A 38 17.15 17.77 -5.69
N ASN A 39 17.20 16.48 -5.34
CA ASN A 39 17.58 15.98 -4.03
C ASN A 39 18.94 15.26 -4.04
N ILE A 40 19.69 15.32 -5.14
CA ILE A 40 20.97 14.66 -5.28
C ILE A 40 22.00 15.20 -4.28
N GLY A 41 22.67 14.30 -3.57
CA GLY A 41 23.76 14.61 -2.66
C GLY A 41 25.13 14.30 -3.26
N THR A 42 26.16 14.94 -2.71
CA THR A 42 27.55 14.66 -3.11
C THR A 42 27.91 13.21 -2.79
N GLY A 43 28.30 12.44 -3.81
CA GLY A 43 28.65 11.03 -3.68
C GLY A 43 27.49 10.07 -3.99
N ASP A 44 26.30 10.55 -4.31
CA ASP A 44 25.17 9.71 -4.66
C ASP A 44 25.30 9.08 -6.07
N LEU A 45 24.64 7.95 -6.23
CA LEU A 45 24.35 7.32 -7.50
C LEU A 45 22.99 7.81 -8.01
N PHE A 46 23.02 8.63 -9.08
CA PHE A 46 21.78 9.04 -9.75
C PHE A 46 21.27 7.91 -10.66
N TRP A 47 19.99 7.59 -10.51
CA TRP A 47 19.32 6.55 -11.28
C TRP A 47 18.26 7.14 -12.21
N ALA A 48 18.51 7.14 -13.52
CA ALA A 48 17.59 7.67 -14.52
C ALA A 48 16.46 6.68 -14.80
N LEU A 49 15.29 6.94 -14.23
CA LEU A 49 14.06 6.17 -14.49
C LEU A 49 13.19 6.88 -15.52
N LYS A 50 12.61 6.12 -16.43
CA LYS A 50 11.60 6.63 -17.37
C LYS A 50 10.21 6.38 -16.76
N GLY A 51 9.50 7.47 -16.44
CA GLY A 51 8.12 7.46 -16.00
C GLY A 51 7.15 7.90 -17.11
N GLU A 52 5.85 7.92 -16.79
CA GLU A 52 4.80 8.34 -17.74
C GLU A 52 4.88 9.83 -18.09
N ARG A 53 5.29 10.69 -17.14
CA ARG A 53 5.30 12.16 -17.31
C ARG A 53 6.69 12.74 -17.52
N TYR A 54 7.73 12.10 -17.01
CA TYR A 54 9.11 12.57 -17.04
C TYR A 54 10.06 11.44 -17.37
N ASP A 55 11.10 11.75 -18.13
CA ASP A 55 12.22 10.86 -18.36
C ASP A 55 13.41 11.31 -17.50
N GLY A 56 13.86 10.47 -16.58
CA GLY A 56 15.01 10.75 -15.71
C GLY A 56 16.30 11.03 -16.46
N HIS A 57 16.40 10.53 -17.69
CA HIS A 57 17.56 10.78 -18.55
C HIS A 57 17.72 12.26 -18.94
N ASP A 58 16.65 13.04 -18.98
CA ASP A 58 16.70 14.49 -19.24
C ASP A 58 17.39 15.27 -18.12
N PHE A 59 17.54 14.67 -16.95
CA PHE A 59 18.11 15.29 -15.74
C PHE A 59 19.53 14.83 -15.40
N VAL A 60 20.15 14.03 -16.26
CA VAL A 60 21.52 13.50 -16.02
C VAL A 60 22.55 14.62 -15.84
N GLU A 61 22.54 15.64 -16.70
CA GLU A 61 23.46 16.78 -16.59
C GLU A 61 23.30 17.52 -15.26
N LYS A 62 22.04 17.77 -14.88
CA LYS A 62 21.70 18.39 -13.60
C LYS A 62 22.16 17.56 -12.39
N ALA A 63 22.05 16.25 -12.47
CA ALA A 63 22.54 15.36 -11.42
C ALA A 63 24.07 15.40 -11.29
N ILE A 64 24.78 15.49 -12.40
CA ILE A 64 26.25 15.66 -12.41
C ILE A 64 26.63 17.00 -11.78
N GLU A 65 25.99 18.10 -12.16
CA GLU A 65 26.18 19.42 -11.57
C GLU A 65 25.88 19.44 -10.07
N GLY A 66 24.88 18.65 -9.63
CA GLY A 66 24.50 18.47 -8.22
C GLY A 66 25.48 17.62 -7.39
N GLY A 67 26.50 17.03 -8.02
CA GLY A 67 27.56 16.29 -7.34
C GLY A 67 27.36 14.77 -7.31
N ALA A 68 26.56 14.21 -8.23
CA ALA A 68 26.46 12.77 -8.39
C ALA A 68 27.83 12.14 -8.66
N ALA A 69 28.18 11.10 -7.89
CA ALA A 69 29.45 10.36 -8.09
C ALA A 69 29.28 9.21 -9.08
N GLY A 70 28.03 8.76 -9.31
CA GLY A 70 27.69 7.75 -10.29
C GLY A 70 26.37 8.05 -10.98
N ILE A 71 26.20 7.53 -12.20
CA ILE A 71 24.99 7.69 -13.03
C ILE A 71 24.65 6.34 -13.63
N VAL A 72 23.39 5.92 -13.51
CA VAL A 72 22.84 4.77 -14.24
C VAL A 72 21.85 5.23 -15.27
N VAL A 73 22.06 4.86 -16.53
CA VAL A 73 21.25 5.23 -17.69
C VAL A 73 20.92 4.03 -18.56
N GLN A 74 19.91 4.17 -19.40
CA GLN A 74 19.59 3.18 -20.41
C GLN A 74 20.59 3.25 -21.59
N GLU A 75 20.92 2.12 -22.21
CA GLU A 75 21.88 2.04 -23.31
C GLU A 75 21.51 2.94 -24.51
N THR A 76 20.20 3.08 -24.80
CA THR A 76 19.69 3.92 -25.89
C THR A 76 20.03 5.39 -25.69
N TYR A 77 19.93 5.89 -24.45
CA TYR A 77 20.26 7.27 -24.12
C TYR A 77 21.69 7.64 -24.50
N TRP A 78 22.60 6.69 -24.32
CA TRP A 78 24.02 6.91 -24.59
C TRP A 78 24.35 6.85 -26.09
N LYS A 79 23.68 5.95 -26.83
CA LYS A 79 23.86 5.79 -28.29
C LYS A 79 23.34 6.98 -29.06
N ASP A 80 22.27 7.61 -28.60
CA ASP A 80 21.59 8.72 -29.28
C ASP A 80 22.33 10.08 -29.14
N LYS A 81 23.20 10.23 -28.16
CA LYS A 81 23.99 11.48 -27.91
C LYS A 81 25.36 11.51 -28.64
N ASP A 82 25.48 10.84 -29.82
CA ASP A 82 26.76 10.76 -30.57
C ASP A 82 27.98 10.44 -29.67
N GLY A 83 27.74 9.60 -28.73
CA GLY A 83 28.39 8.90 -27.61
C GLY A 83 29.88 9.09 -27.37
N VAL A 84 30.67 9.59 -28.30
CA VAL A 84 32.13 9.50 -28.22
C VAL A 84 32.81 10.81 -27.85
N ASP A 85 32.22 11.96 -28.11
CA ASP A 85 32.91 13.25 -27.85
C ASP A 85 32.63 13.87 -26.48
N SER A 86 31.44 13.65 -25.89
CA SER A 86 31.14 14.11 -24.53
C SER A 86 31.83 13.27 -23.44
N THR A 87 32.18 11.98 -23.73
CA THR A 87 32.89 11.12 -22.78
C THR A 87 34.37 11.44 -22.64
N LYS A 88 35.04 11.98 -23.70
CA LYS A 88 36.45 12.29 -23.64
C LYS A 88 36.80 13.33 -22.57
N ASN A 89 35.88 14.24 -22.22
CA ASN A 89 36.04 15.20 -21.13
C ASN A 89 35.64 14.63 -19.74
N LEU A 90 34.88 13.55 -19.66
CA LEU A 90 34.46 12.88 -18.43
C LEU A 90 35.42 11.74 -18.01
N ALA A 91 36.34 11.34 -18.89
CA ALA A 91 37.03 10.05 -18.84
C ALA A 91 37.98 9.83 -17.65
N SER A 92 38.38 10.86 -16.88
CA SER A 92 39.37 10.65 -15.79
C SER A 92 39.01 11.27 -14.43
N GLN A 93 38.09 12.23 -14.38
CA GLN A 93 37.67 12.90 -13.14
C GLN A 93 36.16 13.09 -12.98
N GLY A 94 35.35 12.63 -13.93
CA GLY A 94 33.88 12.68 -13.88
C GLY A 94 33.25 11.55 -13.08
N PRO A 95 31.89 11.57 -12.94
CA PRO A 95 31.14 10.50 -12.28
C PRO A 95 31.32 9.16 -12.99
N ALA A 96 31.11 8.06 -12.25
CA ALA A 96 31.03 6.72 -12.83
C ALA A 96 29.76 6.58 -13.67
N ILE A 97 29.87 6.28 -14.97
CA ILE A 97 28.73 6.11 -15.86
C ILE A 97 28.52 4.64 -16.17
N ILE A 98 27.33 4.15 -15.88
CA ILE A 98 26.90 2.78 -16.02
C ILE A 98 25.70 2.73 -16.94
N SER A 99 25.75 1.94 -17.99
CA SER A 99 24.60 1.69 -18.86
C SER A 99 23.97 0.32 -18.62
N VAL A 100 22.66 0.26 -18.71
CA VAL A 100 21.85 -0.96 -18.59
C VAL A 100 20.81 -1.01 -19.70
N HIS A 101 20.34 -2.20 -20.02
CA HIS A 101 19.29 -2.38 -21.03
C HIS A 101 17.96 -1.74 -20.57
N ASP A 102 17.59 -1.93 -19.30
CA ASP A 102 16.37 -1.43 -18.67
C ASP A 102 16.68 -0.96 -17.26
N THR A 103 16.52 0.35 -17.02
CA THR A 103 16.84 0.97 -15.72
C THR A 103 15.84 0.57 -14.63
N LEU A 104 14.59 0.24 -14.95
CA LEU A 104 13.61 -0.23 -13.98
C LEU A 104 13.93 -1.66 -13.53
N LYS A 105 14.23 -2.55 -14.49
CA LYS A 105 14.67 -3.91 -14.15
C LYS A 105 15.95 -3.90 -13.32
N ALA A 106 16.93 -3.11 -13.72
CA ALA A 106 18.22 -3.00 -13.04
C ALA A 106 18.09 -2.46 -11.61
N LEU A 107 17.12 -1.54 -11.35
CA LEU A 107 16.83 -1.06 -9.99
C LEU A 107 16.34 -2.21 -9.09
N GLY A 108 15.47 -3.08 -9.61
CA GLY A 108 15.04 -4.28 -8.89
C GLY A 108 16.20 -5.25 -8.64
N ASP A 109 17.06 -5.47 -9.65
CA ASP A 109 18.24 -6.35 -9.52
C ASP A 109 19.20 -5.83 -8.44
N LEU A 110 19.43 -4.51 -8.40
CA LEU A 110 20.21 -3.85 -7.34
C LEU A 110 19.60 -4.07 -5.96
N ALA A 111 18.28 -3.84 -5.83
CA ALA A 111 17.60 -3.98 -4.55
C ALA A 111 17.60 -5.42 -4.03
N GLY A 112 17.42 -6.40 -4.91
CA GLY A 112 17.55 -7.82 -4.57
C GLY A 112 18.97 -8.20 -4.12
N TRP A 113 19.99 -7.73 -4.86
CA TRP A 113 21.38 -7.91 -4.47
C TRP A 113 21.69 -7.25 -3.12
N TRP A 114 21.19 -6.02 -2.87
CA TRP A 114 21.36 -5.29 -1.62
C TRP A 114 20.68 -6.02 -0.45
N ARG A 115 19.43 -6.51 -0.65
CA ARG A 115 18.68 -7.28 0.35
C ARG A 115 19.49 -8.50 0.81
N HIS A 116 20.12 -9.23 -0.10
CA HIS A 116 20.89 -10.43 0.23
C HIS A 116 22.22 -10.18 0.95
N ARG A 117 22.68 -8.92 1.01
CA ARG A 117 23.86 -8.53 1.81
C ARG A 117 23.55 -8.36 3.29
N HIS A 118 22.25 -8.34 3.66
CA HIS A 118 21.80 -8.09 5.01
C HIS A 118 21.08 -9.32 5.57
N ASP A 119 21.37 -9.65 6.84
CA ASP A 119 20.69 -10.72 7.58
C ASP A 119 19.34 -10.19 8.11
N VAL A 120 18.37 -10.08 7.18
CA VAL A 120 17.04 -9.51 7.41
C VAL A 120 15.99 -10.54 7.04
N GLN A 121 15.03 -10.78 7.92
CA GLN A 121 13.85 -11.58 7.63
C GLN A 121 12.77 -10.71 6.98
N VAL A 122 12.13 -11.22 5.92
CA VAL A 122 11.19 -10.43 5.10
C VAL A 122 9.78 -11.00 5.15
N VAL A 123 8.81 -10.14 5.47
CA VAL A 123 7.38 -10.40 5.29
C VAL A 123 6.89 -9.65 4.06
N ALA A 124 6.34 -10.35 3.08
CA ALA A 124 5.66 -9.77 1.92
C ALA A 124 4.14 -9.88 2.08
N ILE A 125 3.43 -8.77 1.87
CA ILE A 125 1.98 -8.70 2.06
C ILE A 125 1.31 -8.17 0.79
N THR A 126 0.42 -8.98 0.20
CA THR A 126 -0.45 -8.55 -0.90
C THR A 126 -1.92 -8.84 -0.60
N GLY A 127 -2.81 -8.38 -1.46
CA GLY A 127 -4.27 -8.57 -1.34
C GLY A 127 -5.06 -7.47 -2.02
N SER A 128 -6.35 -7.65 -2.17
CA SER A 128 -7.23 -6.63 -2.76
C SER A 128 -7.55 -5.50 -1.80
N ALA A 129 -7.69 -5.81 -0.51
CA ALA A 129 -7.91 -4.86 0.58
C ALA A 129 -7.11 -5.27 1.81
N GLY A 130 -6.84 -4.32 2.72
CA GLY A 130 -6.19 -4.57 4.00
C GLY A 130 -4.66 -4.68 3.98
N LYS A 131 -4.00 -4.61 2.82
CA LYS A 131 -2.53 -4.70 2.69
C LYS A 131 -1.78 -3.76 3.64
N THR A 132 -2.02 -2.47 3.50
CA THR A 132 -1.33 -1.43 4.29
C THR A 132 -1.61 -1.58 5.78
N THR A 133 -2.86 -1.82 6.16
CA THR A 133 -3.24 -2.03 7.56
C THR A 133 -2.54 -3.27 8.14
N THR A 134 -2.53 -4.39 7.40
CA THR A 134 -1.82 -5.61 7.81
C THR A 134 -0.32 -5.38 7.92
N LYS A 135 0.29 -4.65 6.97
CA LYS A 135 1.71 -4.26 7.00
C LYS A 135 2.02 -3.46 8.27
N GLU A 136 1.25 -2.43 8.57
CA GLU A 136 1.49 -1.59 9.74
C GLU A 136 1.26 -2.33 11.06
N MET A 137 0.23 -3.19 11.15
CA MET A 137 0.01 -4.04 12.32
C MET A 137 1.16 -5.06 12.49
N THR A 138 1.62 -5.68 11.40
CA THR A 138 2.78 -6.59 11.44
C THR A 138 4.03 -5.85 11.89
N ALA A 139 4.30 -4.67 11.34
CA ALA A 139 5.43 -3.84 11.74
C ALA A 139 5.34 -3.41 13.21
N SER A 140 4.16 -2.99 13.68
CA SER A 140 3.92 -2.61 15.09
C SER A 140 4.22 -3.76 16.07
N ILE A 141 3.94 -5.00 15.67
CA ILE A 141 4.28 -6.19 16.48
C ILE A 141 5.79 -6.42 16.46
N MET A 142 6.41 -6.43 15.27
CA MET A 142 7.84 -6.73 15.10
C MET A 142 8.73 -5.66 15.72
N GLU A 143 8.32 -4.40 15.71
CA GLU A 143 9.06 -3.25 16.29
C GLU A 143 9.24 -3.35 17.81
N LEU A 144 8.47 -4.19 18.50
CA LEU A 144 8.66 -4.44 19.94
C LEU A 144 9.97 -5.20 20.24
N GLY A 145 10.42 -6.04 19.31
CA GLY A 145 11.64 -6.83 19.49
C GLY A 145 12.76 -6.54 18.48
N HIS A 146 12.43 -5.94 17.33
CA HIS A 146 13.33 -5.87 16.20
C HIS A 146 13.32 -4.50 15.51
N LYS A 147 14.48 -4.01 15.08
CA LYS A 147 14.52 -2.88 14.16
C LYS A 147 13.90 -3.32 12.82
N THR A 148 12.78 -2.73 12.46
CA THR A 148 11.96 -3.14 11.32
C THR A 148 11.95 -2.07 10.23
N LEU A 149 12.24 -2.47 8.98
CA LEU A 149 12.03 -1.67 7.77
C LEU A 149 10.62 -1.92 7.26
N LYS A 150 9.96 -0.88 6.76
CA LYS A 150 8.68 -1.01 6.04
C LYS A 150 8.58 0.02 4.93
N ASN A 151 7.91 -0.32 3.84
CA ASN A 151 7.67 0.65 2.79
C ASN A 151 6.58 1.65 3.20
N GLU A 152 6.81 2.91 2.88
CA GLU A 152 5.92 4.02 3.23
C GLU A 152 4.93 4.34 2.09
N GLY A 153 3.77 4.88 2.43
CA GLY A 153 2.79 5.35 1.47
C GLY A 153 2.38 4.28 0.46
N ASN A 154 2.59 4.58 -0.83
CA ASN A 154 2.34 3.66 -1.96
C ASN A 154 3.63 3.12 -2.60
N HIS A 155 4.74 3.08 -1.88
CA HIS A 155 6.02 2.51 -2.34
C HIS A 155 5.95 0.98 -2.43
N ASN A 156 4.90 0.43 -3.02
CA ASN A 156 4.59 -1.00 -3.09
C ASN A 156 4.68 -1.59 -4.50
N ASN A 157 5.25 -0.83 -5.44
CA ASN A 157 5.40 -1.18 -6.85
C ASN A 157 6.86 -1.43 -7.23
N LEU A 158 7.14 -1.67 -8.52
CA LEU A 158 8.47 -1.98 -9.07
C LEU A 158 9.51 -0.83 -8.94
N ILE A 159 9.12 0.33 -8.45
CA ILE A 159 10.02 1.45 -8.11
C ILE A 159 10.13 1.59 -6.59
N GLY A 160 9.00 1.71 -5.91
CA GLY A 160 8.96 2.04 -4.49
C GLY A 160 9.51 0.95 -3.58
N LEU A 161 9.20 -0.33 -3.85
CA LEU A 161 9.73 -1.44 -3.05
C LEU A 161 11.26 -1.58 -3.20
N PRO A 162 11.86 -1.54 -4.41
CA PRO A 162 13.31 -1.47 -4.55
C PRO A 162 13.95 -0.30 -3.80
N LEU A 163 13.39 0.91 -3.92
CA LEU A 163 13.90 2.08 -3.20
C LEU A 163 13.84 1.91 -1.68
N THR A 164 12.81 1.25 -1.17
CA THR A 164 12.72 0.90 0.26
C THR A 164 13.82 -0.09 0.65
N LEU A 165 14.02 -1.16 -0.13
CA LEU A 165 15.00 -2.19 0.21
C LEU A 165 16.44 -1.68 0.22
N VAL A 166 16.80 -0.70 -0.62
CA VAL A 166 18.15 -0.12 -0.61
C VAL A 166 18.43 0.77 0.61
N GLU A 167 17.42 1.00 1.47
CA GLU A 167 17.57 1.65 2.78
C GLU A 167 18.02 0.69 3.90
N LEU A 168 18.09 -0.61 3.63
CA LEU A 168 18.57 -1.60 4.60
C LEU A 168 20.00 -1.28 5.03
N ASP A 169 20.24 -1.44 6.32
CA ASP A 169 21.56 -1.40 6.93
C ASP A 169 21.68 -2.51 8.01
N GLU A 170 22.83 -2.65 8.62
CA GLU A 170 23.14 -3.69 9.61
C GLU A 170 22.25 -3.66 10.86
N ARG A 171 21.51 -2.57 11.09
CA ARG A 171 20.62 -2.40 12.25
C ARG A 171 19.30 -3.13 12.07
N TYR A 172 18.84 -3.28 10.83
CA TYR A 172 17.56 -3.94 10.54
C TYR A 172 17.66 -5.45 10.73
N ARG A 173 16.60 -6.05 11.28
CA ARG A 173 16.42 -7.49 11.42
C ARG A 173 15.16 -7.98 10.73
N MET A 174 14.22 -7.08 10.50
CA MET A 174 12.94 -7.36 9.86
C MET A 174 12.70 -6.37 8.73
N ALA A 175 12.03 -6.83 7.67
CA ALA A 175 11.41 -5.97 6.66
C ALA A 175 9.97 -6.41 6.43
N VAL A 176 9.01 -5.49 6.50
CA VAL A 176 7.59 -5.74 6.27
C VAL A 176 7.16 -4.96 5.04
N LEU A 177 6.97 -5.67 3.93
CA LEU A 177 6.82 -5.07 2.60
C LEU A 177 5.41 -5.31 2.05
N GLU A 178 4.69 -4.23 1.78
CA GLU A 178 3.46 -4.27 0.99
C GLU A 178 3.82 -4.43 -0.50
N MET A 179 3.12 -5.32 -1.21
CA MET A 179 3.24 -5.53 -2.64
C MET A 179 1.92 -5.22 -3.35
N GLY A 180 1.94 -4.20 -4.19
CA GLY A 180 0.85 -3.79 -5.08
C GLY A 180 1.10 -4.23 -6.51
N MET A 181 0.04 -4.26 -7.33
CA MET A 181 0.14 -4.57 -8.75
C MET A 181 -1.01 -3.95 -9.53
N ASN A 182 -0.77 -3.66 -10.80
CA ASN A 182 -1.77 -3.31 -11.80
C ASN A 182 -1.82 -4.34 -12.95
N HIS A 183 -0.71 -5.05 -13.18
CA HIS A 183 -0.56 -6.02 -14.28
C HIS A 183 -0.06 -7.39 -13.78
N PRO A 184 -0.34 -8.47 -14.53
CA PRO A 184 0.27 -9.78 -14.27
C PRO A 184 1.80 -9.72 -14.34
N GLY A 185 2.48 -10.51 -13.49
CA GLY A 185 3.93 -10.59 -13.42
C GLY A 185 4.59 -9.57 -12.46
N GLU A 186 3.86 -8.53 -12.03
CA GLU A 186 4.44 -7.52 -11.13
C GLU A 186 4.67 -8.10 -9.72
N ILE A 187 3.73 -8.88 -9.17
CA ILE A 187 3.93 -9.54 -7.87
C ILE A 187 5.05 -10.58 -7.96
N ALA A 188 5.14 -11.33 -9.07
CA ALA A 188 6.24 -12.27 -9.27
C ALA A 188 7.60 -11.57 -9.20
N ARG A 189 7.75 -10.43 -9.89
CA ARG A 189 8.98 -9.64 -9.88
C ARG A 189 9.28 -9.03 -8.51
N LEU A 190 8.28 -8.50 -7.82
CA LEU A 190 8.45 -7.98 -6.45
C LEU A 190 8.86 -9.08 -5.48
N THR A 191 8.32 -10.29 -5.65
CA THR A 191 8.67 -11.46 -4.85
C THR A 191 10.12 -11.89 -5.09
N GLU A 192 10.56 -11.92 -6.35
CA GLU A 192 11.96 -12.19 -6.70
C GLU A 192 12.93 -11.18 -6.06
N ILE A 193 12.58 -9.88 -6.10
CA ILE A 193 13.41 -8.81 -5.53
C ILE A 193 13.49 -8.92 -4.00
N ALA A 194 12.36 -9.15 -3.34
CA ALA A 194 12.28 -9.16 -1.88
C ALA A 194 12.73 -10.48 -1.25
N ASP A 195 12.63 -11.59 -1.98
CA ASP A 195 12.89 -12.97 -1.52
C ASP A 195 12.33 -13.21 -0.09
N PRO A 196 10.98 -13.20 0.07
CA PRO A 196 10.37 -13.16 1.38
C PRO A 196 10.42 -14.52 2.10
N ASP A 197 10.65 -14.48 3.43
CA ASP A 197 10.58 -15.63 4.32
C ASP A 197 9.11 -15.98 4.65
N VAL A 198 8.23 -14.97 4.68
CA VAL A 198 6.79 -15.13 4.90
C VAL A 198 6.00 -14.33 3.87
N GLY A 199 5.09 -15.00 3.15
CA GLY A 199 4.16 -14.36 2.21
C GLY A 199 2.73 -14.38 2.73
N VAL A 200 2.07 -13.22 2.73
CA VAL A 200 0.69 -13.05 3.22
C VAL A 200 -0.22 -12.59 2.09
N ILE A 201 -1.33 -13.27 1.87
CA ILE A 201 -2.40 -12.79 0.99
C ILE A 201 -3.66 -12.55 1.82
N THR A 202 -4.06 -11.28 1.94
CA THR A 202 -5.18 -10.88 2.81
C THR A 202 -6.54 -11.30 2.26
N ASN A 203 -6.78 -11.10 0.99
CA ASN A 203 -8.03 -11.45 0.29
C ASN A 203 -7.94 -11.21 -1.23
N VAL A 204 -8.95 -11.71 -1.95
CA VAL A 204 -9.18 -11.46 -3.37
C VAL A 204 -10.52 -10.73 -3.56
N GLY A 205 -10.52 -9.63 -4.29
CA GLY A 205 -11.71 -8.84 -4.60
C GLY A 205 -11.59 -8.14 -5.94
N LYS A 206 -12.68 -7.54 -6.41
CA LYS A 206 -12.74 -6.81 -7.68
C LYS A 206 -11.96 -5.49 -7.57
N VAL A 207 -10.70 -5.52 -7.97
CA VAL A 207 -9.79 -4.37 -8.03
C VAL A 207 -8.89 -4.52 -9.26
N HIS A 208 -8.42 -3.42 -9.84
CA HIS A 208 -7.50 -3.41 -11.00
C HIS A 208 -8.02 -4.25 -12.18
N LEU A 209 -9.37 -4.27 -12.38
CA LEU A 209 -10.00 -5.10 -13.42
C LEU A 209 -9.60 -4.68 -14.83
N GLU A 210 -9.25 -3.42 -15.04
CA GLU A 210 -8.76 -2.91 -16.30
C GLU A 210 -7.48 -3.62 -16.76
N GLY A 211 -6.53 -3.85 -15.85
CA GLY A 211 -5.27 -4.55 -16.16
C GLY A 211 -5.33 -6.06 -16.03
N LEU A 212 -6.29 -6.61 -15.25
CA LEU A 212 -6.34 -8.03 -14.88
C LEU A 212 -7.56 -8.77 -15.43
N GLY A 213 -8.49 -8.06 -16.09
CA GLY A 213 -9.68 -8.60 -16.73
C GLY A 213 -10.81 -8.92 -15.75
N ASP A 214 -10.67 -9.97 -14.95
CA ASP A 214 -11.69 -10.42 -14.02
C ASP A 214 -11.13 -10.77 -12.64
N ILE A 215 -12.04 -11.17 -11.71
CA ILE A 215 -11.65 -11.56 -10.36
C ILE A 215 -10.71 -12.78 -10.32
N LYS A 216 -10.76 -13.66 -11.33
CA LYS A 216 -9.86 -14.81 -11.43
C LYS A 216 -8.47 -14.35 -11.85
N GLY A 217 -8.38 -13.35 -12.73
CA GLY A 217 -7.13 -12.67 -13.08
C GLY A 217 -6.50 -12.01 -11.85
N VAL A 218 -7.30 -11.33 -11.02
CA VAL A 218 -6.85 -10.76 -9.74
C VAL A 218 -6.33 -11.85 -8.79
N ALA A 219 -7.06 -12.98 -8.65
CA ALA A 219 -6.64 -14.10 -7.81
C ALA A 219 -5.30 -14.69 -8.29
N ARG A 220 -5.16 -14.87 -9.62
CA ARG A 220 -3.94 -15.41 -10.22
C ARG A 220 -2.73 -14.50 -10.00
N ALA A 221 -2.88 -13.21 -10.26
CA ALA A 221 -1.80 -12.24 -10.07
C ALA A 221 -1.36 -12.15 -8.59
N LYS A 222 -2.28 -12.26 -7.62
CA LYS A 222 -1.89 -12.31 -6.20
C LYS A 222 -1.22 -13.62 -5.82
N ALA A 223 -1.63 -14.74 -6.43
CA ALA A 223 -1.01 -16.05 -6.19
C ALA A 223 0.43 -16.14 -6.71
N GLU A 224 0.87 -15.21 -7.59
CA GLU A 224 2.27 -15.07 -8.02
C GLU A 224 3.22 -14.93 -6.82
N LEU A 225 2.80 -14.31 -5.71
CA LEU A 225 3.56 -14.27 -4.47
C LEU A 225 3.92 -15.71 -4.03
N VAL A 226 2.91 -16.56 -3.89
CA VAL A 226 3.08 -17.94 -3.40
C VAL A 226 3.84 -18.81 -4.41
N GLU A 227 3.61 -18.59 -5.70
CA GLU A 227 4.24 -19.31 -6.81
C GLU A 227 5.76 -19.07 -6.88
N ASN A 228 6.19 -17.83 -6.58
CA ASN A 228 7.59 -17.41 -6.77
C ASN A 228 8.40 -17.36 -5.47
N MET A 229 7.81 -17.66 -4.32
CA MET A 229 8.54 -17.79 -3.05
C MET A 229 9.35 -19.07 -3.01
N SER A 230 10.45 -19.03 -2.25
CA SER A 230 11.24 -20.22 -1.92
C SER A 230 10.38 -21.32 -1.28
N SER A 231 10.70 -22.57 -1.55
CA SER A 231 10.02 -23.73 -0.94
C SER A 231 10.14 -23.77 0.59
N ASN A 232 11.13 -23.12 1.16
CA ASN A 232 11.34 -23.04 2.60
C ASN A 232 10.56 -21.89 3.26
N SER A 233 10.07 -20.93 2.48
CA SER A 233 9.30 -19.80 2.98
C SER A 233 7.93 -20.25 3.47
N LYS A 234 7.35 -19.54 4.44
CA LYS A 234 6.03 -19.82 4.99
C LYS A 234 4.95 -18.98 4.29
N VAL A 235 3.77 -19.53 4.13
CA VAL A 235 2.64 -18.90 3.46
C VAL A 235 1.48 -18.73 4.43
N VAL A 236 0.89 -17.54 4.45
CA VAL A 236 -0.26 -17.15 5.27
C VAL A 236 -1.42 -16.73 4.36
N LEU A 237 -2.56 -17.43 4.43
CA LEU A 237 -3.70 -17.18 3.57
C LEU A 237 -4.98 -16.98 4.38
N ASN A 238 -5.86 -16.12 3.87
CA ASN A 238 -7.21 -16.00 4.38
C ASN A 238 -8.00 -17.27 4.05
N GLY A 239 -8.28 -18.08 5.07
CA GLY A 239 -8.99 -19.33 4.91
C GLY A 239 -10.50 -19.16 4.66
N ASP A 240 -11.06 -17.97 4.84
CA ASP A 240 -12.46 -17.68 4.54
C ASP A 240 -12.67 -17.26 3.07
N ASP A 241 -11.59 -17.04 2.31
CA ASP A 241 -11.61 -16.69 0.89
C ASP A 241 -11.42 -17.96 0.02
N GLU A 242 -12.52 -18.51 -0.45
CA GLU A 242 -12.52 -19.76 -1.24
C GLU A 242 -11.78 -19.62 -2.58
N LEU A 243 -11.89 -18.45 -3.24
CA LEU A 243 -11.23 -18.21 -4.52
C LEU A 243 -9.71 -18.14 -4.32
N LEU A 244 -9.27 -17.43 -3.27
CA LEU A 244 -7.87 -17.38 -2.89
C LEU A 244 -7.33 -18.79 -2.61
N LEU A 245 -8.00 -19.55 -1.76
CA LEU A 245 -7.56 -20.91 -1.42
C LEU A 245 -7.47 -21.81 -2.64
N LYS A 246 -8.49 -21.80 -3.50
CA LYS A 246 -8.50 -22.59 -4.73
C LYS A 246 -7.34 -22.25 -5.65
N THR A 247 -6.96 -20.95 -5.74
CA THR A 247 -5.91 -20.49 -6.63
C THR A 247 -4.52 -20.76 -6.05
N ALA A 248 -4.30 -20.42 -4.77
CA ALA A 248 -2.99 -20.51 -4.12
C ALA A 248 -2.59 -21.95 -3.75
N SER A 249 -3.58 -22.84 -3.45
CA SER A 249 -3.29 -24.23 -3.07
C SER A 249 -2.70 -25.08 -4.19
N VAL A 250 -2.73 -24.60 -5.43
CA VAL A 250 -2.03 -25.24 -6.56
C VAL A 250 -0.51 -25.23 -6.34
N PHE A 251 -0.02 -24.14 -5.73
CA PHE A 251 1.42 -23.93 -5.50
C PHE A 251 1.87 -24.40 -4.11
N ARG A 252 1.08 -24.13 -3.06
CA ARG A 252 1.41 -24.45 -1.66
C ARG A 252 0.19 -25.01 -0.93
N LYS A 253 0.36 -26.15 -0.26
CA LYS A 253 -0.67 -26.85 0.52
C LYS A 253 -0.50 -26.71 2.03
N ASP A 254 0.64 -26.22 2.47
CA ASP A 254 1.08 -26.09 3.86
C ASP A 254 0.88 -24.67 4.44
N ALA A 255 0.00 -23.88 3.82
CA ALA A 255 -0.27 -22.52 4.26
C ALA A 255 -0.91 -22.46 5.66
N LEU A 256 -0.45 -21.55 6.49
CA LEU A 256 -1.10 -21.18 7.74
C LEU A 256 -2.35 -20.37 7.43
N LEU A 257 -3.52 -20.90 7.79
CA LEU A 257 -4.80 -20.25 7.51
C LEU A 257 -5.23 -19.34 8.66
N PHE A 258 -5.62 -18.11 8.32
CA PHE A 258 -6.26 -17.18 9.24
C PHE A 258 -7.69 -16.83 8.78
N GLY A 259 -8.56 -16.43 9.70
CA GLY A 259 -9.92 -15.99 9.41
C GLY A 259 -10.88 -16.21 10.58
N LEU A 260 -12.17 -16.08 10.32
CA LEU A 260 -13.23 -16.26 11.33
C LEU A 260 -13.79 -17.69 11.37
N GLY A 261 -13.73 -18.38 10.25
CA GLY A 261 -14.26 -19.73 10.10
C GLY A 261 -13.50 -20.77 10.93
N GLY A 262 -14.20 -21.83 11.35
CA GLY A 262 -13.65 -22.88 12.23
C GLY A 262 -12.48 -23.69 11.67
N LYS A 263 -12.27 -23.65 10.35
CA LYS A 263 -11.13 -24.33 9.68
C LYS A 263 -9.79 -23.57 9.82
N ASN A 264 -9.83 -22.31 10.27
CA ASN A 264 -8.66 -21.47 10.39
C ASN A 264 -7.88 -21.82 11.67
N VAL A 265 -6.56 -21.87 11.57
CA VAL A 265 -5.66 -22.13 12.69
C VAL A 265 -5.49 -20.86 13.54
N VAL A 266 -5.34 -19.70 12.88
CA VAL A 266 -5.32 -18.38 13.52
C VAL A 266 -6.69 -17.74 13.32
N ARG A 267 -7.46 -17.58 14.40
CA ARG A 267 -8.84 -17.11 14.31
C ARG A 267 -9.25 -16.21 15.46
N ALA A 268 -10.32 -15.44 15.25
CA ALA A 268 -10.94 -14.63 16.29
C ALA A 268 -12.24 -15.30 16.81
N SER A 269 -12.47 -15.13 18.11
CA SER A 269 -13.74 -15.44 18.75
C SER A 269 -14.12 -14.33 19.74
N ARG A 270 -15.37 -14.31 20.24
CA ARG A 270 -15.88 -13.31 21.17
C ARG A 270 -15.64 -11.86 20.73
N ILE A 271 -15.81 -11.62 19.41
CA ILE A 271 -15.63 -10.29 18.82
C ILE A 271 -16.66 -9.33 19.39
N ARG A 272 -16.19 -8.16 19.91
CA ARG A 272 -17.03 -7.08 20.45
C ARG A 272 -16.66 -5.78 19.80
N ASN A 273 -17.64 -5.09 19.25
CA ASN A 273 -17.50 -3.71 18.80
C ASN A 273 -17.48 -2.79 20.01
N LEU A 274 -16.47 -1.93 20.12
CA LEU A 274 -16.29 -0.94 21.16
C LEU A 274 -16.62 0.49 20.68
N GLY A 275 -17.34 0.61 19.58
CA GLY A 275 -17.63 1.89 18.94
C GLY A 275 -16.36 2.60 18.48
N ARG A 276 -16.21 3.87 18.89
CA ARG A 276 -15.04 4.69 18.56
C ARG A 276 -13.73 4.17 19.17
N ASP A 277 -13.82 3.37 20.21
CA ASP A 277 -12.68 2.79 20.91
C ASP A 277 -12.09 1.54 20.22
N GLY A 278 -12.68 1.17 19.06
CA GLY A 278 -12.17 0.08 18.23
C GLY A 278 -12.93 -1.24 18.39
N VAL A 279 -12.20 -2.34 18.43
CA VAL A 279 -12.74 -3.70 18.50
C VAL A 279 -11.91 -4.55 19.48
N SER A 280 -12.56 -5.46 20.22
CA SER A 280 -11.89 -6.49 21.02
C SER A 280 -12.31 -7.87 20.61
N PHE A 281 -11.42 -8.83 20.73
CA PHE A 281 -11.66 -10.24 20.40
C PHE A 281 -10.65 -11.13 21.11
N ASP A 282 -10.92 -12.42 21.13
CA ASP A 282 -9.92 -13.41 21.54
C ASP A 282 -9.22 -13.97 20.30
N LEU A 283 -7.90 -13.75 20.21
CA LEU A 283 -7.02 -14.39 19.26
C LEU A 283 -6.82 -15.85 19.65
N GLN A 284 -7.13 -16.79 18.78
CA GLN A 284 -6.97 -18.22 18.99
C GLN A 284 -5.90 -18.79 18.07
N TYR A 285 -4.99 -19.58 18.65
CA TYR A 285 -3.95 -20.31 17.93
C TYR A 285 -3.60 -21.59 18.70
N HIS A 286 -3.67 -22.75 18.02
CA HIS A 286 -3.39 -24.07 18.59
C HIS A 286 -4.02 -24.36 19.96
N GLY A 287 -5.29 -23.96 20.14
CA GLY A 287 -6.04 -24.21 21.38
C GLY A 287 -5.78 -23.21 22.51
N THR A 288 -4.83 -22.31 22.35
CA THR A 288 -4.59 -21.19 23.28
C THR A 288 -5.34 -19.95 22.81
N SER A 289 -5.69 -19.07 23.74
CA SER A 289 -6.50 -17.88 23.48
C SER A 289 -5.94 -16.68 24.25
N TRP A 290 -5.79 -15.53 23.55
CA TRP A 290 -5.32 -14.28 24.13
C TRP A 290 -6.33 -13.16 23.85
N PRO A 291 -6.71 -12.34 24.86
CA PRO A 291 -7.56 -11.18 24.64
C PRO A 291 -6.76 -10.10 23.88
N VAL A 292 -7.34 -9.61 22.79
CA VAL A 292 -6.76 -8.56 21.94
C VAL A 292 -7.72 -7.40 21.88
N ARG A 293 -7.20 -6.18 21.91
CA ARG A 293 -7.87 -4.94 21.56
C ARG A 293 -7.16 -4.30 20.39
N VAL A 294 -7.94 -3.76 19.45
CA VAL A 294 -7.45 -2.94 18.33
C VAL A 294 -8.22 -1.63 18.37
N ARG A 295 -7.51 -0.51 18.40
CA ARG A 295 -8.11 0.83 18.58
C ARG A 295 -8.83 1.37 17.34
N VAL A 296 -8.87 0.61 16.26
CA VAL A 296 -9.58 0.95 15.03
C VAL A 296 -10.77 0.02 14.88
N PRO A 297 -12.01 0.56 14.68
CA PRO A 297 -13.21 -0.27 14.59
C PRO A 297 -13.31 -1.01 13.27
N GLY A 298 -14.21 -2.01 13.25
CA GLY A 298 -14.59 -2.75 12.07
C GLY A 298 -14.02 -4.17 11.99
N LEU A 299 -14.84 -5.08 11.47
CA LEU A 299 -14.53 -6.49 11.34
C LEU A 299 -13.33 -6.74 10.41
N GLN A 300 -13.15 -5.88 9.40
CA GLN A 300 -11.96 -5.93 8.52
C GLN A 300 -10.66 -5.73 9.31
N ASN A 301 -10.66 -4.95 10.39
CA ASN A 301 -9.48 -4.77 11.22
C ASN A 301 -9.20 -5.98 12.13
N VAL A 302 -10.23 -6.73 12.49
CA VAL A 302 -10.04 -8.07 13.10
C VAL A 302 -9.32 -8.99 12.12
N LEU A 303 -9.78 -9.07 10.86
CA LEU A 303 -9.15 -9.90 9.83
C LEU A 303 -7.71 -9.47 9.53
N ASN A 304 -7.44 -8.16 9.43
CA ASN A 304 -6.09 -7.64 9.25
C ASN A 304 -5.18 -7.99 10.45
N SER A 305 -5.73 -7.94 11.68
CA SER A 305 -5.01 -8.35 12.89
C SER A 305 -4.68 -9.83 12.90
N LEU A 306 -5.60 -10.69 12.44
CA LEU A 306 -5.36 -12.12 12.33
C LEU A 306 -4.27 -12.43 11.28
N ALA A 307 -4.27 -11.70 10.15
CA ALA A 307 -3.24 -11.83 9.13
C ALA A 307 -1.87 -11.41 9.66
N ALA A 308 -1.80 -10.28 10.37
CA ALA A 308 -0.57 -9.79 11.01
C ALA A 308 -0.06 -10.76 12.09
N ALA A 309 -0.96 -11.22 12.98
CA ALA A 309 -0.63 -12.21 13.99
C ALA A 309 -0.09 -13.51 13.38
N ALA A 310 -0.75 -14.02 12.32
CA ALA A 310 -0.32 -15.22 11.61
C ALA A 310 1.07 -15.06 10.98
N ALA A 311 1.37 -13.89 10.41
CA ALA A 311 2.70 -13.59 9.88
C ALA A 311 3.77 -13.60 10.99
N CYS A 312 3.50 -12.95 12.13
CA CYS A 312 4.42 -12.88 13.26
C CYS A 312 4.63 -14.26 13.92
N LEU A 313 3.58 -15.07 14.05
CA LEU A 313 3.67 -16.46 14.54
C LEU A 313 4.55 -17.33 13.64
N CYS A 314 4.67 -17.03 12.35
CA CYS A 314 5.62 -17.71 11.47
C CYS A 314 7.08 -17.51 11.88
N PHE A 315 7.42 -16.42 12.56
CA PHE A 315 8.75 -16.14 13.10
C PHE A 315 8.89 -16.54 14.58
N ASN A 316 7.86 -17.19 15.15
CA ASN A 316 7.76 -17.54 16.56
C ASN A 316 7.78 -16.33 17.50
N GLU A 317 7.22 -15.19 17.03
CA GLU A 317 7.04 -14.03 17.89
C GLU A 317 6.20 -14.39 19.14
N PRO A 318 6.59 -13.92 20.34
CA PRO A 318 5.83 -14.17 21.55
C PRO A 318 4.39 -13.63 21.44
N PRO A 319 3.38 -14.37 21.89
CA PRO A 319 2.00 -13.91 21.87
C PRO A 319 1.78 -12.57 22.59
N GLU A 320 2.58 -12.28 23.61
CA GLU A 320 2.57 -11.01 24.34
C GLU A 320 2.93 -9.84 23.42
N HIS A 321 3.94 -9.98 22.56
CA HIS A 321 4.29 -8.98 21.55
C HIS A 321 3.17 -8.81 20.52
N ILE A 322 2.51 -9.91 20.12
CA ILE A 322 1.39 -9.84 19.19
C ILE A 322 0.24 -9.01 19.78
N VAL A 323 -0.13 -9.30 21.04
CA VAL A 323 -1.21 -8.58 21.75
C VAL A 323 -0.86 -7.11 21.93
N GLU A 324 0.34 -6.81 22.42
CA GLU A 324 0.81 -5.45 22.68
C GLU A 324 0.95 -4.65 21.38
N GLY A 325 1.57 -5.21 20.33
CA GLY A 325 1.74 -4.54 19.05
C GLY A 325 0.42 -4.23 18.34
N LEU A 326 -0.58 -5.10 18.48
CA LEU A 326 -1.93 -4.84 17.95
C LEU A 326 -2.65 -3.74 18.76
N ASP A 327 -2.49 -3.67 20.08
CA ASP A 327 -3.06 -2.56 20.90
C ASP A 327 -2.34 -1.23 20.63
N CYS A 328 -1.04 -1.26 20.32
CA CYS A 328 -0.27 -0.06 19.93
C CYS A 328 -0.67 0.52 18.58
N TYR A 329 -1.31 -0.27 17.70
CA TYR A 329 -1.73 0.22 16.39
C TYR A 329 -2.87 1.24 16.52
N ALA A 330 -2.56 2.51 16.23
CA ALA A 330 -3.48 3.63 16.39
C ALA A 330 -4.27 4.00 15.12
N GLY A 331 -4.13 3.22 14.03
CA GLY A 331 -4.71 3.54 12.72
C GLY A 331 -3.76 4.34 11.83
N LEU A 332 -4.22 4.60 10.61
CA LEU A 332 -3.50 5.37 9.59
C LEU A 332 -4.41 6.46 9.01
N LYS A 333 -3.84 7.63 8.70
CA LYS A 333 -4.54 8.70 7.98
C LYS A 333 -5.13 8.15 6.68
N GLY A 334 -6.39 8.42 6.43
CA GLY A 334 -7.10 7.94 5.25
C GLY A 334 -7.50 6.46 5.27
N ARG A 335 -7.35 5.74 6.40
CA ARG A 335 -7.70 4.33 6.56
C ARG A 335 -8.65 4.11 7.72
N PHE A 336 -9.89 4.58 7.54
CA PHE A 336 -10.94 4.55 8.56
C PHE A 336 -10.51 5.25 9.87
N MET A 337 -9.83 6.39 9.72
CA MET A 337 -9.38 7.17 10.87
C MET A 337 -10.52 8.00 11.43
N ILE A 338 -10.77 7.89 12.73
CA ILE A 338 -11.80 8.63 13.42
C ILE A 338 -11.19 9.88 14.04
N THR A 339 -11.74 11.05 13.68
CA THR A 339 -11.28 12.35 14.16
C THR A 339 -12.46 13.18 14.64
N PRO A 340 -12.43 13.75 15.86
CA PRO A 340 -13.45 14.70 16.30
C PRO A 340 -13.33 16.01 15.51
N LEU A 341 -14.46 16.51 15.00
CA LEU A 341 -14.58 17.85 14.42
C LEU A 341 -15.18 18.82 15.43
N PRO A 342 -15.02 20.14 15.21
CA PRO A 342 -15.76 21.16 15.99
C PRO A 342 -17.27 20.91 15.97
N GLY A 343 -17.97 21.25 17.05
CA GLY A 343 -19.42 21.07 17.17
C GLY A 343 -19.86 19.63 17.48
N GLY A 344 -18.97 18.76 17.97
CA GLY A 344 -19.33 17.40 18.41
C GLY A 344 -19.57 16.41 17.27
N VAL A 345 -19.16 16.74 16.05
CA VAL A 345 -19.24 15.87 14.87
C VAL A 345 -18.07 14.89 14.85
N THR A 346 -18.31 13.68 14.33
CA THR A 346 -17.28 12.67 14.15
C THR A 346 -16.95 12.51 12.67
N LEU A 347 -15.72 12.78 12.27
CA LEU A 347 -15.23 12.50 10.93
C LEU A 347 -14.62 11.08 10.88
N VAL A 348 -15.03 10.29 9.91
CA VAL A 348 -14.44 9.01 9.54
C VAL A 348 -13.73 9.20 8.19
N ASP A 349 -12.42 9.33 8.26
CA ASP A 349 -11.53 9.50 7.11
C ASP A 349 -11.09 8.14 6.56
N ASP A 350 -11.68 7.71 5.45
CA ASP A 350 -11.28 6.50 4.70
C ASP A 350 -10.93 6.86 3.25
N THR A 351 -10.25 7.98 3.06
CA THR A 351 -10.04 8.67 1.78
C THR A 351 -8.81 8.21 1.00
N TYR A 352 -7.98 7.32 1.55
CA TYR A 352 -6.76 6.91 0.87
C TYR A 352 -7.00 6.18 -0.45
N ASN A 353 -7.97 5.25 -0.50
CA ASN A 353 -8.37 4.53 -1.72
C ASN A 353 -9.77 3.94 -1.58
N ALA A 354 -10.45 3.70 -2.70
CA ALA A 354 -11.77 3.08 -2.75
C ALA A 354 -11.82 1.92 -3.75
N SER A 355 -12.50 0.87 -3.36
CA SER A 355 -12.91 -0.26 -4.20
C SER A 355 -14.24 -0.82 -3.69
N PRO A 356 -14.99 -1.59 -4.47
CA PRO A 356 -16.26 -2.15 -4.02
C PRO A 356 -16.14 -2.94 -2.70
N LEU A 357 -15.07 -3.71 -2.54
CA LEU A 357 -14.81 -4.49 -1.33
C LEU A 357 -14.53 -3.58 -0.12
N SER A 358 -13.63 -2.60 -0.28
CA SER A 358 -13.27 -1.69 0.82
C SER A 358 -14.41 -0.74 1.19
N LEU A 359 -15.25 -0.35 0.22
CA LEU A 359 -16.41 0.49 0.46
C LEU A 359 -17.48 -0.26 1.28
N LYS A 360 -17.74 -1.53 0.93
CA LYS A 360 -18.62 -2.41 1.72
C LYS A 360 -18.15 -2.48 3.17
N ALA A 361 -16.87 -2.80 3.40
CA ALA A 361 -16.29 -2.88 4.73
C ALA A 361 -16.36 -1.53 5.49
N GLY A 362 -16.18 -0.42 4.78
CA GLY A 362 -16.33 0.94 5.34
C GLY A 362 -17.76 1.19 5.84
N PHE A 363 -18.78 0.88 5.05
CA PHE A 363 -20.18 1.03 5.46
C PHE A 363 -20.56 0.14 6.64
N GLU A 364 -20.12 -1.12 6.67
CA GLU A 364 -20.33 -2.02 7.81
C GLU A 364 -19.70 -1.44 9.09
N SER A 365 -18.52 -0.85 8.97
CA SER A 365 -17.84 -0.23 10.11
C SER A 365 -18.50 1.07 10.57
N VAL A 366 -18.96 1.90 9.63
CA VAL A 366 -19.74 3.11 9.95
C VAL A 366 -21.06 2.74 10.63
N SER A 367 -21.79 1.77 10.09
CA SER A 367 -23.02 1.27 10.72
C SER A 367 -22.82 0.84 12.18
N ALA A 368 -21.67 0.24 12.46
CA ALA A 368 -21.30 -0.19 13.81
C ALA A 368 -20.90 0.98 14.75
N LEU A 369 -20.66 2.18 14.22
CA LEU A 369 -20.38 3.40 14.99
C LEU A 369 -21.64 4.20 15.30
N LEU A 370 -22.73 3.97 14.57
CA LEU A 370 -23.98 4.71 14.74
C LEU A 370 -24.68 4.23 16.01
N ASP A 371 -24.66 5.06 17.04
CA ASP A 371 -25.56 4.89 18.18
C ASP A 371 -26.98 5.22 17.72
N GLY A 372 -28.00 4.57 18.32
CA GLY A 372 -29.39 4.58 17.84
C GLY A 372 -30.10 5.93 17.63
N GLY A 373 -29.36 7.05 17.62
CA GLY A 373 -29.82 8.40 17.32
C GLY A 373 -28.86 9.22 16.43
N SER A 374 -27.66 8.70 16.13
CA SER A 374 -26.67 9.40 15.32
C SER A 374 -27.05 9.37 13.83
N ARG A 375 -26.98 10.54 13.18
CA ARG A 375 -27.15 10.64 11.73
C ARG A 375 -25.80 10.45 11.04
N VAL A 376 -25.80 10.00 9.78
CA VAL A 376 -24.61 9.91 8.97
C VAL A 376 -24.74 10.71 7.68
N ILE A 377 -23.72 11.53 7.41
CA ILE A 377 -23.50 12.23 6.14
C ILE A 377 -22.41 11.48 5.40
N VAL A 378 -22.65 11.15 4.13
CA VAL A 378 -21.71 10.37 3.31
C VAL A 378 -21.19 11.21 2.17
N GLY A 379 -19.86 11.33 2.03
CA GLY A 379 -19.18 11.91 0.88
C GLY A 379 -18.36 10.83 0.15
N LEU A 380 -18.76 10.50 -1.07
CA LEU A 380 -18.04 9.53 -1.89
C LEU A 380 -17.44 10.18 -3.12
N GLY A 381 -16.18 9.84 -3.37
CA GLY A 381 -15.53 10.04 -4.66
C GLY A 381 -15.58 8.77 -5.52
N GLU A 382 -15.06 8.88 -6.71
CA GLU A 382 -15.02 7.82 -7.71
C GLU A 382 -14.14 6.63 -7.28
N MET A 383 -14.54 5.44 -7.70
CA MET A 383 -13.71 4.23 -7.65
C MET A 383 -13.06 4.02 -9.03
N LEU A 384 -11.76 4.23 -9.12
CA LEU A 384 -10.98 4.12 -10.35
C LEU A 384 -10.62 2.66 -10.70
N GLU A 385 -10.16 2.42 -11.93
CA GLU A 385 -9.61 1.14 -12.42
C GLU A 385 -10.62 -0.03 -12.43
N LEU A 386 -11.91 0.26 -12.55
CA LEU A 386 -12.97 -0.74 -12.58
C LEU A 386 -13.35 -1.21 -14.00
N GLY A 387 -12.89 -0.51 -15.06
CA GLY A 387 -13.24 -0.82 -16.45
C GLY A 387 -14.75 -0.93 -16.65
N ASP A 388 -15.21 -1.95 -17.35
CA ASP A 388 -16.64 -2.16 -17.66
C ASP A 388 -17.54 -2.31 -16.43
N ALA A 389 -16.97 -2.61 -15.26
CA ALA A 389 -17.72 -2.72 -14.00
C ALA A 389 -18.01 -1.36 -13.34
N ALA A 390 -17.44 -0.25 -13.82
CA ALA A 390 -17.51 1.07 -13.18
C ALA A 390 -18.94 1.52 -12.92
N VAL A 391 -19.79 1.55 -13.93
CA VAL A 391 -21.19 2.00 -13.83
C VAL A 391 -21.95 1.19 -12.77
N SER A 392 -21.88 -0.14 -12.84
CA SER A 392 -22.62 -1.01 -11.90
C SER A 392 -22.11 -0.91 -10.47
N ALA A 393 -20.79 -0.78 -10.28
CA ALA A 393 -20.19 -0.64 -8.96
C ALA A 393 -20.55 0.70 -8.31
N HIS A 394 -20.61 1.78 -9.07
CA HIS A 394 -21.01 3.09 -8.55
C HIS A 394 -22.52 3.15 -8.24
N GLN A 395 -23.39 2.50 -9.02
CA GLN A 395 -24.80 2.34 -8.68
C GLN A 395 -24.99 1.55 -7.37
N GLU A 396 -24.24 0.43 -7.21
CA GLU A 396 -24.25 -0.35 -5.97
C GLU A 396 -23.73 0.49 -4.78
N ALA A 397 -22.71 1.30 -4.95
CA ALA A 397 -22.22 2.21 -3.92
C ALA A 397 -23.32 3.16 -3.43
N GLY A 398 -24.05 3.79 -4.35
CA GLY A 398 -25.19 4.65 -4.01
C GLY A 398 -26.31 3.88 -3.31
N GLN A 399 -26.65 2.69 -3.76
CA GLN A 399 -27.64 1.84 -3.09
C GLN A 399 -27.23 1.57 -1.62
N ARG A 400 -25.97 1.26 -1.37
CA ARG A 400 -25.46 1.02 0.00
C ARG A 400 -25.50 2.25 0.89
N VAL A 401 -25.34 3.45 0.32
CA VAL A 401 -25.53 4.72 1.07
C VAL A 401 -26.99 4.83 1.57
N ALA A 402 -27.95 4.49 0.72
CA ALA A 402 -29.35 4.47 1.12
C ALA A 402 -29.65 3.39 2.17
N GLU A 403 -29.10 2.18 2.01
CA GLU A 403 -29.22 1.08 2.97
C GLU A 403 -28.59 1.43 4.35
N LEU A 404 -27.50 2.21 4.38
CA LEU A 404 -26.90 2.75 5.60
C LEU A 404 -27.83 3.72 6.33
N GLY A 405 -28.83 4.27 5.66
CA GLY A 405 -29.74 5.29 6.21
C GLY A 405 -29.08 6.67 6.27
N ALA A 406 -28.22 7.01 5.32
CA ALA A 406 -27.57 8.31 5.26
C ALA A 406 -28.61 9.44 5.23
N CYS A 407 -28.43 10.47 6.06
CA CYS A 407 -29.30 11.63 6.07
C CYS A 407 -29.00 12.61 4.93
N HIS A 408 -27.74 12.59 4.44
CA HIS A 408 -27.30 13.35 3.28
C HIS A 408 -26.18 12.60 2.54
N PHE A 409 -26.19 12.64 1.21
CA PHE A 409 -25.23 11.98 0.36
C PHE A 409 -24.67 12.93 -0.70
N LEU A 410 -23.35 13.06 -0.73
CA LEU A 410 -22.62 13.87 -1.70
C LEU A 410 -21.73 12.96 -2.54
N ALA A 411 -21.90 12.98 -3.86
CA ALA A 411 -21.14 12.21 -4.81
C ALA A 411 -20.29 13.13 -5.69
N MET A 412 -19.03 12.75 -5.96
CA MET A 412 -18.10 13.49 -6.82
C MET A 412 -17.35 12.56 -7.75
N GLY A 413 -17.11 13.00 -9.00
CA GLY A 413 -16.37 12.27 -10.01
C GLY A 413 -17.20 12.00 -11.26
N GLU A 414 -16.62 11.32 -12.24
CA GLU A 414 -17.25 11.01 -13.52
C GLU A 414 -18.54 10.19 -13.35
N HIS A 415 -18.52 9.23 -12.41
CA HIS A 415 -19.66 8.33 -12.10
C HIS A 415 -20.55 8.83 -10.95
N ALA A 416 -20.42 10.11 -10.53
CA ALA A 416 -21.21 10.65 -9.43
C ALA A 416 -22.74 10.56 -9.66
N TYR A 417 -23.19 10.77 -10.90
CA TYR A 417 -24.61 10.62 -11.25
C TYR A 417 -25.09 9.17 -11.15
N GLU A 418 -24.24 8.19 -11.40
CA GLU A 418 -24.60 6.77 -11.26
C GLU A 418 -24.72 6.39 -9.78
N MET A 419 -23.84 6.94 -8.92
CA MET A 419 -23.98 6.80 -7.47
C MET A 419 -25.29 7.43 -6.96
N ALA A 420 -25.57 8.66 -7.38
CA ALA A 420 -26.81 9.37 -7.03
C ALA A 420 -28.05 8.59 -7.47
N LYS A 421 -28.07 8.08 -8.69
CA LYS A 421 -29.14 7.24 -9.23
C LYS A 421 -29.35 5.95 -8.43
N GLY A 422 -28.26 5.30 -8.02
CA GLY A 422 -28.29 4.13 -7.17
C GLY A 422 -28.96 4.42 -5.82
N ALA A 423 -28.59 5.51 -5.16
CA ALA A 423 -29.15 5.94 -3.87
C ALA A 423 -30.66 6.28 -3.98
N VAL A 424 -31.06 7.05 -4.98
CA VAL A 424 -32.48 7.40 -5.20
C VAL A 424 -33.31 6.16 -5.53
N LYS A 425 -32.79 5.25 -6.37
CA LYS A 425 -33.47 3.99 -6.72
C LYS A 425 -33.69 3.11 -5.49
N ALA A 426 -32.77 3.16 -4.54
CA ALA A 426 -32.86 2.42 -3.28
C ALA A 426 -33.73 3.12 -2.21
N GLY A 427 -34.38 4.24 -2.54
CA GLY A 427 -35.36 4.91 -1.69
C GLY A 427 -34.86 6.14 -0.95
N MET A 428 -33.63 6.61 -1.19
CA MET A 428 -33.16 7.86 -0.62
C MET A 428 -33.88 9.07 -1.24
N PRO A 429 -34.42 10.02 -0.45
CA PRO A 429 -35.07 11.23 -0.98
C PRO A 429 -34.12 12.00 -1.89
N ARG A 430 -34.63 12.45 -3.05
CA ARG A 430 -33.83 13.14 -4.05
C ARG A 430 -33.18 14.44 -3.57
N ASP A 431 -33.86 15.16 -2.68
CA ASP A 431 -33.37 16.38 -2.03
C ASP A 431 -32.28 16.18 -1.01
N ARG A 432 -31.96 14.92 -0.71
CA ARG A 432 -30.83 14.51 0.16
C ARG A 432 -29.63 13.91 -0.59
N VAL A 433 -29.69 13.92 -1.92
CA VAL A 433 -28.64 13.37 -2.78
C VAL A 433 -28.14 14.46 -3.71
N GLU A 434 -26.87 14.81 -3.58
CA GLU A 434 -26.24 15.85 -4.36
C GLU A 434 -25.02 15.33 -5.13
N VAL A 435 -24.84 15.85 -6.34
CA VAL A 435 -23.61 15.68 -7.12
C VAL A 435 -22.85 16.98 -7.05
N VAL A 436 -21.64 16.94 -6.53
CA VAL A 436 -20.76 18.09 -6.36
C VAL A 436 -19.59 18.00 -7.32
N THR A 437 -19.05 19.16 -7.72
CA THR A 437 -18.04 19.28 -8.78
C THR A 437 -16.64 19.58 -8.25
N SER A 438 -16.53 19.93 -6.97
CA SER A 438 -15.24 20.25 -6.34
C SER A 438 -15.17 19.86 -4.87
N HIS A 439 -13.94 19.68 -4.36
CA HIS A 439 -13.69 19.46 -2.93
C HIS A 439 -14.23 20.59 -2.06
N ALA A 440 -14.05 21.86 -2.49
CA ALA A 440 -14.54 23.02 -1.76
C ALA A 440 -16.07 23.02 -1.65
N GLU A 441 -16.78 22.66 -2.72
CA GLU A 441 -18.23 22.51 -2.72
C GLU A 441 -18.67 21.41 -1.74
N MET A 442 -18.02 20.23 -1.78
CA MET A 442 -18.30 19.12 -0.85
C MET A 442 -18.11 19.56 0.61
N VAL A 443 -17.00 20.25 0.92
CA VAL A 443 -16.73 20.80 2.27
C VAL A 443 -17.84 21.74 2.73
N ASN A 444 -18.24 22.68 1.87
CA ASN A 444 -19.27 23.67 2.22
C ASN A 444 -20.62 22.98 2.47
N ARG A 445 -21.03 22.07 1.60
CA ARG A 445 -22.30 21.34 1.76
C ARG A 445 -22.31 20.46 3.01
N ILE A 446 -21.20 19.78 3.33
CA ILE A 446 -21.10 19.03 4.59
C ILE A 446 -21.22 19.96 5.79
N LYS A 447 -20.53 21.12 5.80
CA LYS A 447 -20.60 22.10 6.89
C LYS A 447 -22.00 22.70 7.08
N GLU A 448 -22.76 22.90 6.01
CA GLU A 448 -24.16 23.39 6.06
C GLU A 448 -25.12 22.35 6.69
N GLU A 449 -24.87 21.04 6.42
CA GLU A 449 -25.77 19.96 6.81
C GLU A 449 -25.42 19.31 8.16
N MET A 450 -24.15 19.35 8.58
CA MET A 450 -23.68 18.66 9.79
C MET A 450 -24.22 19.32 11.07
N ARG A 451 -24.56 18.49 12.06
CA ARG A 451 -25.05 18.86 13.38
C ARG A 451 -24.30 18.12 14.47
N GLU A 452 -24.41 18.58 15.69
CA GLU A 452 -23.84 17.90 16.85
C GLU A 452 -24.29 16.43 16.91
N GLY A 453 -23.33 15.53 17.13
CA GLY A 453 -23.54 14.08 17.19
C GLY A 453 -23.53 13.36 15.84
N ASP A 454 -23.47 14.09 14.72
CA ASP A 454 -23.42 13.47 13.39
C ASP A 454 -22.08 12.75 13.15
N VAL A 455 -22.13 11.75 12.26
CA VAL A 455 -20.96 11.07 11.68
C VAL A 455 -20.81 11.51 10.23
N VAL A 456 -19.66 11.98 9.84
CA VAL A 456 -19.30 12.27 8.43
C VAL A 456 -18.37 11.18 7.95
N PHE A 457 -18.76 10.41 6.93
CA PHE A 457 -17.94 9.37 6.32
C PHE A 457 -17.47 9.79 4.93
N LEU A 458 -16.15 9.79 4.72
CA LEU A 458 -15.52 10.16 3.45
C LEU A 458 -14.71 9.01 2.88
N LYS A 459 -14.93 8.68 1.59
CA LYS A 459 -14.16 7.65 0.89
C LYS A 459 -14.06 7.93 -0.60
N ALA A 460 -12.84 7.76 -1.16
CA ALA A 460 -12.57 7.93 -2.59
C ALA A 460 -11.32 7.15 -3.02
N SER A 461 -11.14 6.96 -4.32
CA SER A 461 -9.87 6.48 -4.88
C SER A 461 -8.75 7.49 -4.72
N ARG A 462 -7.51 7.02 -4.65
CA ARG A 462 -6.30 7.83 -4.44
C ARG A 462 -6.20 9.04 -5.40
N GLY A 463 -6.54 8.81 -6.67
CA GLY A 463 -6.52 9.88 -7.70
C GLY A 463 -7.49 11.03 -7.45
N MET A 464 -8.48 10.85 -6.58
CA MET A 464 -9.46 11.89 -6.23
C MET A 464 -8.95 12.89 -5.18
N THR A 465 -7.84 12.65 -4.51
CA THR A 465 -7.21 13.54 -3.51
C THR A 465 -8.18 14.05 -2.43
N PHE A 466 -9.04 13.16 -1.91
CA PHE A 466 -10.08 13.49 -0.94
C PHE A 466 -9.55 13.91 0.44
N GLU A 467 -8.27 13.78 0.69
CA GLU A 467 -7.59 14.39 1.85
C GLU A 467 -7.81 15.90 1.92
N SER A 468 -8.00 16.57 0.76
CA SER A 468 -8.36 18.00 0.73
C SER A 468 -9.74 18.28 1.34
N VAL A 469 -10.71 17.36 1.19
CA VAL A 469 -12.02 17.48 1.85
C VAL A 469 -11.86 17.34 3.37
N VAL A 470 -11.06 16.35 3.81
CA VAL A 470 -10.74 16.15 5.22
C VAL A 470 -10.11 17.39 5.84
N GLU A 471 -9.09 17.95 5.20
CA GLU A 471 -8.36 19.15 5.63
C GLU A 471 -9.29 20.38 5.70
N GLY A 472 -10.15 20.55 4.69
CA GLY A 472 -11.15 21.62 4.67
C GLY A 472 -12.18 21.51 5.80
N LEU A 473 -12.62 20.31 6.18
CA LEU A 473 -13.51 20.10 7.33
C LEU A 473 -12.81 20.34 8.67
N MET A 474 -11.52 20.04 8.77
CA MET A 474 -10.71 20.31 9.96
C MET A 474 -10.34 21.79 10.14
N GLY A 475 -10.71 22.67 9.20
CA GLY A 475 -10.44 24.11 9.27
C GLY A 475 -9.02 24.49 8.82
N GLN A 476 -8.28 23.60 8.18
CA GLN A 476 -7.03 23.93 7.49
C GLN A 476 -7.39 24.59 6.15
N GLN A 477 -6.71 25.67 5.77
CA GLN A 477 -6.95 26.36 4.49
C GLN A 477 -6.66 25.41 3.33
N LEU A 478 -7.65 25.27 2.43
CA LEU A 478 -7.52 24.58 1.14
C LEU A 478 -6.58 25.32 0.20
#